data_294e1376d849fc419e3c6f38681a96fb
#
_entry.id   294e1376d849fc419e3c6f38681a96fb
#
_cell.length_a   1.000
_cell.length_b   1.000
_cell.length_c   1.000
_cell.angle_alpha   90.00
_cell.angle_beta   90.00
_cell.angle_gamma   90.00
#
_symmetry.space_group_name_H-M   'P 1'
#
loop_
_entity.id
_entity.type
_entity.pdbx_description
1 polymer ?
#
loop_
_entity_poly.entity_id
_entity_poly.type
_entity_poly.pdbx_seq_one_letter_code
_entity_poly.pdbx_strand_id
1 'polypeptide(L)'
;MSATTRKHAPTVEAKGFRIPIVGLGTWSLRGRDCARLTEQAIRIGYRHIDTAQMYDNEREVGEGVRASGLRSEVMVTTKVQPTLLAPHDLERSVKESLAKLRLDVIDLLLIHWPNPRVPLVETLGVMAKMKHEGYTRQIGVSNFTVSLLDEANRISTEPLVCDQIECHPFLNQDKIVGACRKHGMVV
;
A
#
# COMPACT_ATOMS: atom_id res chain seq x y z
N MET A 1 -30.64 -22.21 8.10
CA MET A 1 -29.24 -21.97 7.71
C MET A 1 -28.72 -20.83 8.54
N SER A 2 -27.82 -21.11 9.49
CA SER A 2 -27.29 -20.11 10.44
C SER A 2 -26.46 -19.09 9.65
N ALA A 3 -26.83 -17.81 9.77
CA ALA A 3 -26.01 -16.71 9.26
C ALA A 3 -24.71 -16.69 10.04
N THR A 4 -23.64 -17.22 9.47
CA THR A 4 -22.29 -17.11 10.01
C THR A 4 -21.97 -15.62 10.06
N THR A 5 -21.99 -15.04 11.24
CA THR A 5 -21.52 -13.66 11.46
C THR A 5 -20.11 -13.57 10.90
N ARG A 6 -19.92 -12.88 9.74
CA ARG A 6 -18.58 -12.62 9.19
C ARG A 6 -17.82 -11.84 10.22
N LYS A 7 -16.87 -12.48 10.92
CA LYS A 7 -15.93 -11.79 11.79
C LYS A 7 -15.12 -10.85 10.91
N HIS A 8 -15.15 -9.56 11.20
CA HIS A 8 -14.27 -8.60 10.54
C HIS A 8 -12.81 -9.03 10.75
N ALA A 9 -11.99 -8.92 9.71
CA ALA A 9 -10.56 -9.15 9.84
C ALA A 9 -9.99 -8.21 10.93
N PRO A 10 -9.12 -8.69 11.83
CA PRO A 10 -8.52 -7.83 12.85
C PRO A 10 -7.71 -6.71 12.17
N THR A 11 -7.78 -5.51 12.76
CA THR A 11 -7.15 -4.31 12.19
C THR A 11 -6.25 -3.63 13.21
N VAL A 12 -5.23 -2.94 12.72
CA VAL A 12 -4.47 -1.93 13.46
C VAL A 12 -4.86 -0.55 12.94
N GLU A 13 -4.77 0.45 13.79
CA GLU A 13 -5.09 1.82 13.43
C GLU A 13 -3.83 2.68 13.40
N ALA A 14 -3.68 3.49 12.35
CA ALA A 14 -2.66 4.51 12.22
C ALA A 14 -3.30 5.81 11.73
N LYS A 15 -3.20 6.89 12.53
CA LYS A 15 -3.68 8.23 12.16
C LYS A 15 -5.13 8.24 11.64
N GLY A 16 -6.01 7.47 12.30
CA GLY A 16 -7.45 7.36 11.96
C GLY A 16 -7.75 6.40 10.80
N PHE A 17 -6.74 5.74 10.24
CA PHE A 17 -6.92 4.75 9.16
C PHE A 17 -6.75 3.32 9.68
N ARG A 18 -7.69 2.44 9.34
CA ARG A 18 -7.68 1.04 9.74
C ARG A 18 -7.06 0.16 8.67
N ILE A 19 -6.03 -0.58 9.05
CA ILE A 19 -5.29 -1.50 8.18
C ILE A 19 -5.52 -2.93 8.69
N PRO A 20 -6.03 -3.86 7.87
CA PRO A 20 -6.09 -5.27 8.26
C PRO A 20 -4.68 -5.79 8.54
N ILE A 21 -4.49 -6.44 9.69
CA ILE A 21 -3.16 -6.92 10.14
C ILE A 21 -2.64 -8.11 9.33
N VAL A 22 -3.52 -8.79 8.59
CA VAL A 22 -3.14 -9.87 7.68
C VAL A 22 -3.51 -9.47 6.26
N GLY A 23 -2.53 -9.47 5.38
CA GLY A 23 -2.70 -9.18 3.96
C GLY A 23 -2.12 -10.28 3.07
N LEU A 24 -2.62 -10.38 1.83
CA LEU A 24 -2.02 -11.18 0.79
C LEU A 24 -1.01 -10.33 0.02
N GLY A 25 0.28 -10.66 0.10
CA GLY A 25 1.30 -10.14 -0.81
C GLY A 25 1.26 -10.88 -2.15
N THR A 26 1.33 -10.12 -3.24
CA THR A 26 1.21 -10.69 -4.59
C THR A 26 2.54 -10.75 -5.34
N TRP A 27 3.65 -10.42 -4.70
CA TRP A 27 4.97 -10.55 -5.30
C TRP A 27 5.17 -11.98 -5.81
N SER A 28 5.71 -12.14 -7.02
CA SER A 28 5.90 -13.41 -7.73
C SER A 28 4.63 -14.12 -8.25
N LEU A 29 3.42 -13.66 -7.93
CA LEU A 29 2.21 -14.17 -8.55
C LEU A 29 2.06 -13.59 -9.97
N ARG A 30 1.64 -14.42 -10.94
CA ARG A 30 1.54 -14.03 -12.35
C ARG A 30 0.27 -14.58 -13.00
N GLY A 31 -0.21 -13.87 -14.01
CA GLY A 31 -1.25 -14.31 -14.91
C GLY A 31 -2.53 -14.78 -14.21
N ARG A 32 -3.17 -15.79 -14.75
CA ARG A 32 -4.43 -16.33 -14.22
C ARG A 32 -4.35 -16.80 -12.77
N ASP A 33 -3.20 -17.30 -12.34
CA ASP A 33 -3.04 -17.73 -10.95
C ASP A 33 -3.04 -16.55 -10.00
N CYS A 34 -2.45 -15.41 -10.37
CA CYS A 34 -2.52 -14.20 -9.56
C CYS A 34 -3.98 -13.75 -9.37
N ALA A 35 -4.77 -13.65 -10.44
CA ALA A 35 -6.18 -13.27 -10.35
C ALA A 35 -6.99 -14.27 -9.50
N ARG A 36 -6.83 -15.56 -9.76
CA ARG A 36 -7.53 -16.64 -9.05
C ARG A 36 -7.18 -16.66 -7.55
N LEU A 37 -5.91 -16.58 -7.20
CA LEU A 37 -5.47 -16.60 -5.80
C LEU A 37 -5.91 -15.33 -5.05
N THR A 38 -5.90 -14.17 -5.71
CA THR A 38 -6.43 -12.92 -5.15
C THR A 38 -7.93 -13.06 -4.83
N GLU A 39 -8.74 -13.56 -5.78
CA GLU A 39 -10.16 -13.82 -5.56
C GLU A 39 -10.38 -14.80 -4.41
N GLN A 40 -9.69 -15.94 -4.41
CA GLN A 40 -9.82 -16.97 -3.37
C GLN A 40 -9.43 -16.43 -1.98
N ALA A 41 -8.34 -15.68 -1.86
CA ALA A 41 -7.92 -15.07 -0.60
C ALA A 41 -9.03 -14.17 -0.04
N ILE A 42 -9.63 -13.33 -0.87
CA ILE A 42 -10.74 -12.46 -0.45
C ILE A 42 -11.95 -13.30 -0.02
N ARG A 43 -12.29 -14.35 -0.74
CA ARG A 43 -13.42 -15.24 -0.42
C ARG A 43 -13.24 -15.97 0.92
N ILE A 44 -12.01 -16.37 1.27
CA ILE A 44 -11.70 -17.03 2.57
C ILE A 44 -11.50 -16.03 3.72
N GLY A 45 -11.54 -14.71 3.46
CA GLY A 45 -11.58 -13.70 4.53
C GLY A 45 -10.43 -12.70 4.55
N TYR A 46 -9.46 -12.74 3.64
CA TYR A 46 -8.49 -11.64 3.52
C TYR A 46 -9.20 -10.34 3.15
N ARG A 47 -8.77 -9.25 3.78
CA ARG A 47 -9.32 -7.89 3.53
C ARG A 47 -8.23 -6.88 3.17
N HIS A 48 -7.02 -7.34 2.95
CA HIS A 48 -5.89 -6.54 2.47
C HIS A 48 -5.15 -7.31 1.37
N ILE A 49 -5.03 -6.67 0.20
CA ILE A 49 -4.26 -7.18 -0.94
C ILE A 49 -3.15 -6.18 -1.23
N ASP A 50 -1.92 -6.64 -1.23
CA ASP A 50 -0.72 -5.85 -1.46
C ASP A 50 -0.07 -6.21 -2.79
N THR A 51 0.05 -5.23 -3.67
CA THR A 51 0.75 -5.32 -4.94
C THR A 51 1.72 -4.14 -5.12
N ALA A 52 2.33 -4.00 -6.28
CA ALA A 52 3.20 -2.91 -6.66
C ALA A 52 3.37 -2.82 -8.18
N GLN A 53 3.73 -1.63 -8.69
CA GLN A 53 4.07 -1.43 -10.10
C GLN A 53 5.18 -2.38 -10.56
N MET A 54 6.20 -2.61 -9.71
CA MET A 54 7.33 -3.50 -10.00
C MET A 54 6.95 -4.99 -10.09
N TYR A 55 5.78 -5.38 -9.61
CA TYR A 55 5.36 -6.78 -9.66
C TYR A 55 4.76 -7.17 -11.00
N ASP A 56 4.41 -6.18 -11.84
CA ASP A 56 3.81 -6.37 -13.17
C ASP A 56 2.58 -7.29 -13.16
N ASN A 57 1.76 -7.17 -12.11
CA ASN A 57 0.56 -7.99 -11.91
C ASN A 57 -0.66 -7.19 -11.40
N GLU A 58 -0.60 -5.85 -11.46
CA GLU A 58 -1.70 -4.99 -11.00
C GLU A 58 -3.02 -5.28 -11.74
N ARG A 59 -2.95 -5.64 -13.01
CA ARG A 59 -4.13 -6.02 -13.83
C ARG A 59 -4.82 -7.25 -13.28
N GLU A 60 -4.07 -8.29 -13.00
CA GLU A 60 -4.54 -9.57 -12.48
C GLU A 60 -5.07 -9.44 -11.05
N VAL A 61 -4.38 -8.64 -10.22
CA VAL A 61 -4.86 -8.29 -8.87
C VAL A 61 -6.21 -7.60 -8.96
N GLY A 62 -6.33 -6.58 -9.82
CA GLY A 62 -7.60 -5.88 -10.06
C GLY A 62 -8.72 -6.82 -10.57
N GLU A 63 -8.38 -7.79 -11.42
CA GLU A 63 -9.31 -8.82 -11.89
C GLU A 63 -9.81 -9.67 -10.72
N GLY A 64 -8.92 -10.20 -9.89
CA GLY A 64 -9.27 -11.01 -8.72
C GLY A 64 -10.11 -10.25 -7.69
N VAL A 65 -9.78 -8.97 -7.43
CA VAL A 65 -10.57 -8.11 -6.53
C VAL A 65 -12.00 -7.95 -7.06
N ARG A 66 -12.18 -7.67 -8.35
CA ARG A 66 -13.53 -7.54 -8.95
C ARG A 66 -14.29 -8.86 -8.95
N ALA A 67 -13.62 -9.96 -9.31
CA ALA A 67 -14.24 -11.31 -9.34
C ALA A 67 -14.74 -11.74 -7.95
N SER A 68 -14.13 -11.27 -6.87
CA SER A 68 -14.59 -11.54 -5.50
C SER A 68 -15.97 -10.94 -5.20
N GLY A 69 -16.36 -9.85 -5.87
CA GLY A 69 -17.57 -9.07 -5.57
C GLY A 69 -17.52 -8.27 -4.27
N LEU A 70 -16.36 -8.18 -3.62
CA LEU A 70 -16.18 -7.58 -2.27
C LEU A 70 -15.25 -6.36 -2.26
N ARG A 71 -15.14 -5.62 -3.39
CA ARG A 71 -14.23 -4.46 -3.49
C ARG A 71 -14.38 -3.47 -2.33
N SER A 72 -15.60 -3.20 -1.90
CA SER A 72 -15.88 -2.25 -0.81
C SER A 72 -15.39 -2.70 0.57
N GLU A 73 -15.11 -3.99 0.73
CA GLU A 73 -14.61 -4.59 1.98
C GLU A 73 -13.08 -4.80 1.97
N VAL A 74 -12.43 -4.60 0.82
CA VAL A 74 -11.01 -4.94 0.61
C VAL A 74 -10.17 -3.70 0.48
N MET A 75 -9.11 -3.60 1.27
CA MET A 75 -8.06 -2.62 1.13
C MET A 75 -7.06 -3.10 0.06
N VAL A 76 -6.79 -2.27 -0.93
CA VAL A 76 -5.78 -2.52 -1.96
C VAL A 76 -4.63 -1.55 -1.78
N THR A 77 -3.43 -2.10 -1.58
CA THR A 77 -2.17 -1.36 -1.56
C THR A 77 -1.44 -1.56 -2.87
N THR A 78 -0.94 -0.47 -3.45
CA THR A 78 0.08 -0.53 -4.51
C THR A 78 1.21 0.45 -4.22
N LYS A 79 2.32 0.35 -4.97
CA LYS A 79 3.55 1.08 -4.66
C LYS A 79 4.14 1.66 -5.94
N VAL A 80 4.58 2.93 -5.85
CA VAL A 80 5.29 3.59 -6.94
C VAL A 80 6.75 3.12 -6.94
N GLN A 81 7.21 2.65 -8.09
CA GLN A 81 8.60 2.19 -8.24
C GLN A 81 9.60 3.35 -8.15
N PRO A 82 10.85 3.10 -7.68
CA PRO A 82 11.81 4.15 -7.40
C PRO A 82 12.22 4.99 -8.62
N THR A 83 12.10 4.45 -9.83
CA THR A 83 12.43 5.15 -11.08
C THR A 83 11.35 6.16 -11.52
N LEU A 84 10.16 6.14 -10.90
CA LEU A 84 9.03 7.00 -11.24
C LEU A 84 8.65 7.97 -10.11
N LEU A 85 9.59 8.32 -9.22
CA LEU A 85 9.32 9.21 -8.08
C LEU A 85 9.41 10.72 -8.43
N ALA A 86 9.90 11.07 -9.62
CA ALA A 86 9.87 12.46 -10.10
C ALA A 86 8.40 12.91 -10.29
N PRO A 87 8.07 14.19 -10.01
CA PRO A 87 6.69 14.66 -9.90
C PRO A 87 5.75 14.25 -11.05
N HIS A 88 6.15 14.53 -12.29
CA HIS A 88 5.33 14.21 -13.46
C HIS A 88 5.17 12.69 -13.67
N ASP A 89 6.24 11.94 -13.48
CA ASP A 89 6.23 10.48 -13.67
C ASP A 89 5.43 9.79 -12.58
N LEU A 90 5.52 10.26 -11.33
CA LEU A 90 4.74 9.74 -10.21
C LEU A 90 3.24 9.91 -10.48
N GLU A 91 2.80 11.12 -10.78
CA GLU A 91 1.38 11.39 -11.07
C GLU A 91 0.86 10.51 -12.21
N ARG A 92 1.58 10.42 -13.31
CA ARG A 92 1.23 9.57 -14.44
C ARG A 92 1.14 8.10 -14.01
N SER A 93 2.15 7.60 -13.29
CA SER A 93 2.23 6.20 -12.90
C SER A 93 1.11 5.78 -11.93
N VAL A 94 0.65 6.67 -11.06
CA VAL A 94 -0.50 6.41 -10.18
C VAL A 94 -1.78 6.25 -10.99
N LYS A 95 -2.00 7.10 -12.00
CA LYS A 95 -3.16 6.99 -12.91
C LYS A 95 -3.10 5.69 -13.74
N GLU A 96 -1.89 5.29 -14.17
CA GLU A 96 -1.68 4.01 -14.85
C GLU A 96 -1.97 2.81 -13.93
N SER A 97 -1.55 2.86 -12.65
CA SER A 97 -1.88 1.83 -11.66
C SER A 97 -3.38 1.69 -11.45
N LEU A 98 -4.11 2.80 -11.30
CA LEU A 98 -5.58 2.80 -11.23
C LEU A 98 -6.23 2.15 -12.46
N ALA A 99 -5.74 2.49 -13.65
CA ALA A 99 -6.23 1.91 -14.90
C ALA A 99 -5.96 0.40 -14.99
N LYS A 100 -4.77 -0.06 -14.60
CA LYS A 100 -4.41 -1.49 -14.56
C LYS A 100 -5.27 -2.25 -13.54
N LEU A 101 -5.35 -1.75 -12.32
CA LEU A 101 -6.19 -2.29 -11.24
C LEU A 101 -7.69 -2.21 -11.57
N ARG A 102 -8.09 -1.32 -12.49
CA ARG A 102 -9.48 -0.93 -12.76
C ARG A 102 -10.22 -0.55 -11.48
N LEU A 103 -9.59 0.34 -10.70
CA LEU A 103 -10.13 0.91 -9.48
C LEU A 103 -10.31 2.42 -9.64
N ASP A 104 -11.33 2.96 -9.00
CA ASP A 104 -11.54 4.42 -8.93
C ASP A 104 -10.60 5.06 -7.91
N VAL A 105 -10.19 4.31 -6.88
CA VAL A 105 -9.32 4.78 -5.80
C VAL A 105 -8.44 3.65 -5.27
N ILE A 106 -7.17 3.96 -5.02
CA ILE A 106 -6.22 3.13 -4.27
C ILE A 106 -6.47 3.37 -2.78
N ASP A 107 -6.53 2.31 -1.96
CA ASP A 107 -6.76 2.49 -0.52
C ASP A 107 -5.48 2.94 0.20
N LEU A 108 -4.32 2.41 -0.21
CA LEU A 108 -3.01 2.81 0.32
C LEU A 108 -1.96 2.85 -0.80
N LEU A 109 -1.35 4.01 -0.99
CA LEU A 109 -0.28 4.23 -1.96
C LEU A 109 1.06 4.40 -1.24
N LEU A 110 2.07 3.60 -1.61
CA LEU A 110 3.39 3.64 -1.01
C LEU A 110 4.47 4.10 -1.99
N ILE A 111 5.51 4.76 -1.48
CA ILE A 111 6.81 4.80 -2.13
C ILE A 111 7.45 3.42 -1.92
N HIS A 112 7.76 2.67 -2.99
CA HIS A 112 8.25 1.28 -2.87
C HIS A 112 9.66 1.21 -2.28
N TRP A 113 10.56 2.08 -2.75
CA TRP A 113 11.92 2.30 -2.26
C TRP A 113 12.26 3.78 -2.41
N PRO A 114 13.01 4.36 -1.49
CA PRO A 114 13.49 5.72 -1.65
C PRO A 114 14.44 5.84 -2.85
N ASN A 115 14.43 6.99 -3.52
CA ASN A 115 15.37 7.30 -4.60
C ASN A 115 16.15 8.59 -4.26
N PRO A 116 17.45 8.50 -3.94
CA PRO A 116 18.24 9.68 -3.55
C PRO A 116 18.46 10.68 -4.69
N ARG A 117 18.10 10.33 -5.93
CA ARG A 117 18.21 11.22 -7.10
C ARG A 117 17.01 12.16 -7.24
N VAL A 118 15.93 11.94 -6.50
CA VAL A 118 14.73 12.77 -6.51
C VAL A 118 14.55 13.35 -5.11
N PRO A 119 14.44 14.68 -4.96
CA PRO A 119 14.20 15.29 -3.66
C PRO A 119 12.93 14.73 -3.01
N LEU A 120 13.06 14.22 -1.79
CA LEU A 120 11.95 13.55 -1.09
C LEU A 120 10.73 14.48 -0.92
N VAL A 121 10.96 15.78 -0.74
CA VAL A 121 9.90 16.79 -0.62
C VAL A 121 9.04 16.88 -1.88
N GLU A 122 9.63 16.72 -3.06
CA GLU A 122 8.89 16.74 -4.33
C GLU A 122 8.04 15.48 -4.47
N THR A 123 8.61 14.30 -4.17
CA THR A 123 7.88 13.03 -4.19
C THR A 123 6.69 13.06 -3.22
N LEU A 124 6.91 13.45 -1.97
CA LEU A 124 5.86 13.52 -0.96
C LEU A 124 4.81 14.59 -1.28
N GLY A 125 5.20 15.69 -1.89
CA GLY A 125 4.27 16.72 -2.39
C GLY A 125 3.29 16.15 -3.41
N VAL A 126 3.76 15.33 -4.36
CA VAL A 126 2.86 14.67 -5.32
C VAL A 126 2.04 13.57 -4.67
N MET A 127 2.59 12.78 -3.74
CA MET A 127 1.82 11.80 -2.99
C MET A 127 0.64 12.45 -2.23
N ALA A 128 0.89 13.60 -1.59
CA ALA A 128 -0.14 14.40 -0.94
C ALA A 128 -1.19 14.91 -1.94
N LYS A 129 -0.76 15.42 -3.10
CA LYS A 129 -1.65 15.82 -4.20
C LYS A 129 -2.55 14.66 -4.65
N MET A 130 -1.99 13.45 -4.85
CA MET A 130 -2.77 12.27 -5.25
C MET A 130 -3.84 11.91 -4.22
N LYS A 131 -3.56 12.10 -2.94
CA LYS A 131 -4.54 11.93 -1.88
C LYS A 131 -5.62 13.02 -1.94
N HIS A 132 -5.25 14.27 -2.06
CA HIS A 132 -6.17 15.42 -2.14
C HIS A 132 -7.12 15.32 -3.34
N GLU A 133 -6.62 14.86 -4.48
CA GLU A 133 -7.40 14.68 -5.71
C GLU A 133 -8.23 13.37 -5.69
N GLY A 134 -8.14 12.56 -4.62
CA GLY A 134 -8.94 11.35 -4.44
C GLY A 134 -8.46 10.11 -5.20
N TYR A 135 -7.25 10.13 -5.76
CA TYR A 135 -6.66 8.95 -6.41
C TYR A 135 -6.21 7.89 -5.40
N THR A 136 -5.89 8.31 -4.17
CA THR A 136 -5.61 7.40 -3.06
C THR A 136 -6.25 7.89 -1.77
N ARG A 137 -6.64 6.96 -0.88
CA ARG A 137 -7.21 7.30 0.44
C ARG A 137 -6.12 7.67 1.44
N GLN A 138 -5.01 6.93 1.42
CA GLN A 138 -3.87 7.13 2.32
C GLN A 138 -2.55 6.96 1.59
N ILE A 139 -1.52 7.54 2.19
CA ILE A 139 -0.15 7.44 1.71
C ILE A 139 0.78 6.92 2.79
N GLY A 140 1.84 6.25 2.38
CA GLY A 140 2.88 5.74 3.25
C GLY A 140 4.17 5.52 2.48
N VAL A 141 5.11 4.88 3.14
CA VAL A 141 6.42 4.58 2.56
C VAL A 141 6.76 3.10 2.71
N SER A 142 7.83 2.67 2.05
CA SER A 142 8.35 1.32 2.19
C SER A 142 9.88 1.35 2.10
N ASN A 143 10.55 0.53 2.94
CA ASN A 143 11.99 0.41 2.98
C ASN A 143 12.73 1.71 3.37
N PHE A 144 12.12 2.53 4.22
CA PHE A 144 12.75 3.74 4.73
C PHE A 144 13.60 3.43 5.95
N THR A 145 14.74 4.09 6.04
CA THR A 145 15.59 4.07 7.24
C THR A 145 15.02 5.01 8.30
N VAL A 146 15.50 4.90 9.56
CA VAL A 146 15.08 5.80 10.65
C VAL A 146 15.26 7.28 10.27
N SER A 147 16.40 7.63 9.66
CA SER A 147 16.67 9.03 9.25
C SER A 147 15.70 9.50 8.16
N LEU A 148 15.39 8.64 7.19
CA LEU A 148 14.41 8.97 6.15
C LEU A 148 12.98 9.05 6.71
N LEU A 149 12.62 8.25 7.72
CA LEU A 149 11.33 8.36 8.40
C LEU A 149 11.21 9.69 9.16
N ASP A 150 12.25 10.10 9.90
CA ASP A 150 12.26 11.38 10.59
C ASP A 150 12.17 12.55 9.58
N GLU A 151 12.90 12.50 8.48
CA GLU A 151 12.84 13.49 7.40
C GLU A 151 11.45 13.52 6.75
N ALA A 152 10.93 12.37 6.30
CA ALA A 152 9.65 12.25 5.64
C ALA A 152 8.50 12.80 6.49
N ASN A 153 8.45 12.44 7.78
CA ASN A 153 7.43 12.96 8.70
C ASN A 153 7.57 14.46 8.99
N ARG A 154 8.76 15.03 8.89
CA ARG A 154 8.98 16.47 9.07
C ARG A 154 8.53 17.29 7.86
N ILE A 155 8.69 16.76 6.64
CA ILE A 155 8.44 17.53 5.40
C ILE A 155 7.10 17.18 4.73
N SER A 156 6.50 16.04 5.06
CA SER A 156 5.21 15.64 4.48
C SER A 156 4.09 16.55 4.98
N THR A 157 3.28 17.06 4.06
CA THR A 157 2.08 17.86 4.35
C THR A 157 0.88 16.99 4.71
N GLU A 158 0.92 15.69 4.37
CA GLU A 158 -0.10 14.70 4.68
C GLU A 158 0.47 13.62 5.62
N PRO A 159 -0.33 13.08 6.54
CA PRO A 159 0.11 12.00 7.41
C PRO A 159 0.56 10.76 6.63
N LEU A 160 1.76 10.25 6.93
CA LEU A 160 2.21 8.94 6.48
C LEU A 160 1.72 7.87 7.47
N VAL A 161 0.99 6.86 6.99
CA VAL A 161 0.34 5.90 7.89
C VAL A 161 1.19 4.68 8.21
N CYS A 162 2.15 4.30 7.35
CA CYS A 162 2.99 3.13 7.56
C CYS A 162 4.37 3.25 6.91
N ASP A 163 5.30 2.42 7.38
CA ASP A 163 6.50 2.00 6.64
C ASP A 163 6.44 0.49 6.45
N GLN A 164 6.28 0.03 5.21
CA GLN A 164 6.29 -1.39 4.89
C GLN A 164 7.74 -1.86 4.70
N ILE A 165 8.15 -2.82 5.51
CA ILE A 165 9.52 -3.36 5.50
C ILE A 165 9.51 -4.89 5.52
N GLU A 166 10.60 -5.50 5.15
CA GLU A 166 10.87 -6.89 5.47
C GLU A 166 11.01 -7.03 6.99
N CYS A 167 10.18 -7.88 7.60
CA CYS A 167 10.17 -8.12 9.04
C CYS A 167 9.85 -9.58 9.33
N HIS A 168 10.78 -10.29 9.95
CA HIS A 168 10.65 -11.70 10.31
C HIS A 168 11.59 -12.04 11.48
N PRO A 169 11.45 -13.21 12.16
CA PRO A 169 12.21 -13.55 13.39
C PRO A 169 13.74 -13.52 13.26
N PHE A 170 14.27 -13.63 12.05
CA PHE A 170 15.73 -13.61 11.81
C PHE A 170 16.27 -12.22 11.42
N LEU A 171 15.42 -11.19 11.38
CA LEU A 171 15.79 -9.82 11.04
C LEU A 171 15.31 -8.85 12.12
N ASN A 172 16.25 -8.29 12.90
CA ASN A 172 15.90 -7.32 13.92
C ASN A 172 15.58 -5.95 13.28
N GLN A 173 14.34 -5.51 13.43
CA GLN A 173 13.84 -4.22 12.95
C GLN A 173 13.40 -3.27 14.08
N ASP A 174 13.83 -3.52 15.32
CA ASP A 174 13.41 -2.75 16.52
C ASP A 174 13.58 -1.25 16.34
N LYS A 175 14.67 -0.81 15.69
CA LYS A 175 14.95 0.62 15.46
C LYS A 175 13.90 1.26 14.54
N ILE A 176 13.53 0.59 13.46
CA ILE A 176 12.52 1.09 12.50
C ILE A 176 11.14 1.02 13.15
N VAL A 177 10.80 -0.08 13.82
CA VAL A 177 9.55 -0.22 14.59
C VAL A 177 9.42 0.90 15.62
N GLY A 178 10.50 1.19 16.34
CA GLY A 178 10.55 2.30 17.31
C GLY A 178 10.33 3.67 16.67
N ALA A 179 10.95 3.92 15.52
CA ALA A 179 10.78 5.16 14.77
C ALA A 179 9.33 5.30 14.24
N CYS A 180 8.76 4.24 13.68
CA CYS A 180 7.37 4.24 13.23
C CYS A 180 6.41 4.57 14.39
N ARG A 181 6.56 3.91 15.54
CA ARG A 181 5.76 4.21 16.75
C ARG A 181 5.90 5.66 17.20
N LYS A 182 7.11 6.22 17.21
CA LYS A 182 7.37 7.64 17.55
C LYS A 182 6.55 8.58 16.65
N HIS A 183 6.38 8.24 15.38
CA HIS A 183 5.63 9.04 14.42
C HIS A 183 4.14 8.65 14.29
N GLY A 184 3.64 7.73 15.11
CA GLY A 184 2.26 7.24 15.04
C GLY A 184 1.95 6.47 13.75
N MET A 185 2.97 5.85 13.16
CA MET A 185 2.89 4.98 11.98
C MET A 185 2.88 3.51 12.42
N VAL A 186 2.31 2.64 11.57
CA VAL A 186 2.43 1.18 11.73
C VAL A 186 3.54 0.63 10.83
N VAL A 187 4.02 -0.56 11.16
CA VAL A 187 4.96 -1.35 10.35
C VAL A 187 4.20 -2.50 9.73
#